data_45805e8d8196984efd6cbd29cb82e764
#
_entry.id   45805e8d8196984efd6cbd29cb82e764
#
_cell.length_a   1.000
_cell.length_b   1.000
_cell.length_c   1.000
_cell.angle_alpha   90.00
_cell.angle_beta   90.00
_cell.angle_gamma   90.00
#
_symmetry.space_group_name_H-M   'P 1'
#
loop_
_entity.id
_entity.type
_entity.pdbx_description
1 polymer ?
#
loop_
_entity_poly.entity_id
_entity_poly.type
_entity_poly.pdbx_seq_one_letter_code
_entity_poly.pdbx_strand_id
1 'polypeptide(L)'
;MQQTLSIIKPDAVKKGVIGKIIDRFESAGLRIAAAKKIKLSKCDAIQFYAIHKERSFFNDLVDYMTSGPVVVMVLEGENAVAKNRELMGATDPKKAAPGTIRADFAESIDANAVHGSDSEENAKNEIAFFFAGREIC
;
A
#
# COMPACT_ATOMS: atom_id res chain seq x y z
N MET A 1 -18.67 3.63 7.42
CA MET A 1 -17.59 3.80 6.41
C MET A 1 -16.53 2.73 6.56
N GLN A 2 -15.98 2.30 5.46
CA GLN A 2 -14.96 1.24 5.43
C GLN A 2 -13.56 1.84 5.45
N GLN A 3 -12.63 1.15 6.08
CA GLN A 3 -11.22 1.52 6.10
C GLN A 3 -10.38 0.46 5.40
N THR A 4 -9.29 0.87 4.78
CA THR A 4 -8.31 -0.02 4.15
C THR A 4 -6.89 0.48 4.42
N LEU A 5 -5.93 -0.42 4.40
CA LEU A 5 -4.52 -0.05 4.52
C LEU A 5 -3.91 0.16 3.14
N SER A 6 -3.17 1.24 2.98
CA SER A 6 -2.36 1.51 1.81
C SER A 6 -0.90 1.65 2.22
N ILE A 7 0.00 1.14 1.40
CA ILE A 7 1.43 1.38 1.56
C ILE A 7 1.96 1.92 0.24
N ILE A 8 2.63 3.08 0.30
CA ILE A 8 3.44 3.56 -0.82
C ILE A 8 4.80 2.91 -0.66
N LYS A 9 5.17 2.07 -1.61
CA LYS A 9 6.36 1.22 -1.54
C LYS A 9 7.66 1.99 -1.81
N PRO A 10 8.82 1.41 -1.47
CA PRO A 10 10.10 2.13 -1.61
C PRO A 10 10.39 2.67 -3.00
N ASP A 11 9.98 1.98 -4.07
CA ASP A 11 10.20 2.44 -5.44
C ASP A 11 9.49 3.77 -5.71
N ALA A 12 8.23 3.90 -5.29
CA ALA A 12 7.45 5.13 -5.47
C ALA A 12 7.95 6.25 -4.55
N VAL A 13 8.34 5.93 -3.31
CA VAL A 13 8.94 6.92 -2.41
C VAL A 13 10.21 7.49 -3.04
N LYS A 14 11.06 6.63 -3.58
CA LYS A 14 12.31 7.05 -4.23
C LYS A 14 12.07 7.93 -5.44
N LYS A 15 11.00 7.69 -6.18
CA LYS A 15 10.62 8.53 -7.34
C LYS A 15 10.09 9.91 -6.95
N GLY A 16 9.77 10.13 -5.67
CA GLY A 16 9.23 11.41 -5.22
C GLY A 16 7.78 11.64 -5.61
N VAL A 17 6.98 10.58 -5.72
CA VAL A 17 5.57 10.67 -6.13
C VAL A 17 4.58 10.44 -5.00
N ILE A 18 5.02 10.54 -3.74
CA ILE A 18 4.14 10.38 -2.57
C ILE A 18 2.92 11.29 -2.69
N GLY A 19 3.14 12.58 -2.94
CA GLY A 19 2.05 13.57 -3.02
C GLY A 19 1.10 13.29 -4.18
N LYS A 20 1.62 12.85 -5.31
CA LYS A 20 0.79 12.52 -6.48
C LYS A 20 -0.11 11.32 -6.21
N ILE A 21 0.38 10.34 -5.47
CA ILE A 21 -0.40 9.16 -5.11
C ILE A 21 -1.48 9.53 -4.09
N ILE A 22 -1.14 10.31 -3.07
CA ILE A 22 -2.11 10.78 -2.07
C ILE A 22 -3.21 11.61 -2.75
N ASP A 23 -2.85 12.44 -3.70
CA ASP A 23 -3.83 13.22 -4.46
C ASP A 23 -4.85 12.32 -5.18
N ARG A 24 -4.42 11.19 -5.72
CA ARG A 24 -5.31 10.21 -6.34
C ARG A 24 -6.36 9.69 -5.37
N PHE A 25 -5.97 9.44 -4.12
CA PHE A 25 -6.89 8.97 -3.09
C PHE A 25 -7.90 10.05 -2.72
N GLU A 26 -7.43 11.23 -2.41
CA GLU A 26 -8.30 12.32 -1.99
C GLU A 26 -9.24 12.77 -3.10
N SER A 27 -8.74 12.85 -4.33
CA SER A 27 -9.55 13.22 -5.50
C SER A 27 -10.67 12.19 -5.78
N ALA A 28 -10.46 10.95 -5.38
CA ALA A 28 -11.46 9.88 -5.55
C ALA A 28 -12.44 9.81 -4.37
N GLY A 29 -12.31 10.67 -3.36
CA GLY A 29 -13.19 10.70 -2.21
C GLY A 29 -12.77 9.78 -1.06
N LEU A 30 -11.53 9.28 -1.06
CA LEU A 30 -10.98 8.53 0.05
C LEU A 30 -10.28 9.49 1.02
N ARG A 31 -10.71 9.49 2.27
CA ARG A 31 -10.10 10.34 3.30
C ARG A 31 -8.85 9.67 3.87
N ILE A 32 -7.83 10.44 4.11
CA ILE A 32 -6.62 9.97 4.79
C ILE A 32 -6.87 10.02 6.30
N ALA A 33 -7.19 8.89 6.89
CA ALA A 33 -7.49 8.81 8.33
C ALA A 33 -6.22 8.71 9.18
N ALA A 34 -5.13 8.23 8.61
CA ALA A 34 -3.83 8.15 9.26
C ALA A 34 -2.75 8.03 8.21
N ALA A 35 -1.56 8.56 8.49
CA ALA A 35 -0.41 8.45 7.59
C ALA A 35 0.87 8.58 8.37
N LYS A 36 1.87 7.75 8.05
CA LYS A 36 3.22 7.94 8.58
C LYS A 36 4.25 7.34 7.63
N LYS A 37 5.40 8.00 7.56
CA LYS A 37 6.54 7.55 6.77
C LYS A 37 7.50 6.83 7.70
N ILE A 38 7.78 5.57 7.42
CA ILE A 38 8.61 4.72 8.28
C ILE A 38 9.55 3.88 7.43
N LYS A 39 10.60 3.35 8.07
CA LYS A 39 11.43 2.33 7.47
C LYS A 39 11.15 1.03 8.19
N LEU A 40 10.68 0.03 7.46
CA LEU A 40 10.38 -1.28 8.04
C LEU A 40 11.69 -1.99 8.42
N SER A 41 11.70 -2.61 9.62
CA SER A 41 12.74 -3.56 9.96
C SER A 41 12.48 -4.87 9.21
N LYS A 42 13.51 -5.71 9.12
CA LYS A 42 13.33 -7.05 8.53
C LYS A 42 12.27 -7.85 9.28
N CYS A 43 12.28 -7.75 10.62
CA CYS A 43 11.29 -8.40 11.47
C CYS A 43 9.87 -7.94 11.15
N ASP A 44 9.67 -6.63 10.99
CA ASP A 44 8.37 -6.06 10.64
C ASP A 44 7.87 -6.61 9.30
N ALA A 45 8.74 -6.61 8.28
CA ALA A 45 8.35 -7.08 6.95
C ALA A 45 8.03 -8.57 6.94
N ILE A 46 8.80 -9.38 7.67
CA ILE A 46 8.55 -10.82 7.81
C ILE A 46 7.18 -11.06 8.44
N GLN A 47 6.85 -10.33 9.50
CA GLN A 47 5.56 -10.49 10.19
C GLN A 47 4.40 -10.01 9.32
N PHE A 48 4.54 -8.88 8.67
CA PHE A 48 3.48 -8.32 7.83
C PHE A 48 3.14 -9.24 6.66
N TYR A 49 4.15 -9.82 6.02
CA TYR A 49 3.99 -10.70 4.87
C TYR A 49 4.01 -12.19 5.22
N ALA A 50 3.81 -12.55 6.51
CA ALA A 50 3.91 -13.93 6.99
C ALA A 50 3.01 -14.92 6.24
N ILE A 51 1.87 -14.48 5.72
CA ILE A 51 0.97 -15.33 4.92
C ILE A 51 1.61 -15.79 3.61
N HIS A 52 2.68 -15.13 3.18
CA HIS A 52 3.42 -15.46 1.96
C HIS A 52 4.73 -16.18 2.21
N LYS A 53 5.04 -16.56 3.46
CA LYS A 53 6.36 -17.09 3.83
C LYS A 53 6.77 -18.36 3.06
N GLU A 54 5.81 -19.13 2.58
CA GLU A 54 6.06 -20.34 1.78
C GLU A 54 6.22 -20.06 0.28
N ARG A 55 6.01 -18.82 -0.14
CA ARG A 55 6.14 -18.43 -1.55
C ARG A 55 7.60 -18.22 -1.92
N SER A 56 7.96 -18.57 -3.16
CA SER A 56 9.32 -18.41 -3.67
C SER A 56 9.81 -16.96 -3.67
N PHE A 57 8.88 -16.00 -3.81
CA PHE A 57 9.22 -14.56 -3.85
C PHE A 57 9.33 -13.92 -2.46
N PHE A 58 9.12 -14.68 -1.36
CA PHE A 58 9.02 -14.09 -0.02
C PHE A 58 10.28 -13.33 0.40
N ASN A 59 11.47 -13.94 0.23
CA ASN A 59 12.72 -13.29 0.63
C ASN A 59 12.98 -12.02 -0.17
N ASP A 60 12.71 -12.05 -1.47
CA ASP A 60 12.88 -10.88 -2.34
C ASP A 60 11.92 -9.77 -1.94
N LEU A 61 10.68 -10.13 -1.59
CA LEU A 61 9.68 -9.16 -1.12
C LEU A 61 10.13 -8.48 0.17
N VAL A 62 10.62 -9.25 1.13
CA VAL A 62 11.12 -8.71 2.41
C VAL A 62 12.30 -7.77 2.16
N ASP A 63 13.25 -8.18 1.35
CA ASP A 63 14.42 -7.36 1.00
C ASP A 63 14.00 -6.06 0.31
N TYR A 64 13.07 -6.15 -0.62
CA TYR A 64 12.57 -4.98 -1.34
C TYR A 64 11.85 -4.01 -0.39
N MET A 65 10.94 -4.50 0.45
CA MET A 65 10.15 -3.65 1.36
C MET A 65 10.98 -3.01 2.47
N THR A 66 12.17 -3.53 2.74
CA THR A 66 13.11 -2.97 3.71
C THR A 66 14.24 -2.17 3.07
N SER A 67 14.22 -2.02 1.75
CA SER A 67 15.29 -1.34 1.01
C SER A 67 15.26 0.19 1.17
N GLY A 68 14.16 0.75 1.62
CA GLY A 68 14.01 2.19 1.83
C GLY A 68 12.72 2.51 2.56
N PRO A 69 12.45 3.79 2.85
CA PRO A 69 11.23 4.20 3.54
C PRO A 69 9.97 3.87 2.75
N VAL A 70 8.89 3.67 3.49
CA VAL A 70 7.53 3.48 2.95
C VAL A 70 6.59 4.48 3.62
N VAL A 71 5.46 4.75 2.99
CA VAL A 71 4.40 5.54 3.61
C VAL A 71 3.20 4.63 3.82
N VAL A 72 2.84 4.42 5.09
CA VAL A 72 1.67 3.62 5.44
C VAL A 72 0.51 4.55 5.75
N MET A 73 -0.69 4.21 5.29
CA MET A 73 -1.88 5.05 5.43
C MET A 73 -3.11 4.21 5.70
N VAL A 74 -4.04 4.81 6.46
CA VAL A 74 -5.41 4.31 6.55
C VAL A 74 -6.27 5.20 5.66
N LEU A 75 -6.91 4.60 4.66
CA LEU A 75 -7.85 5.28 3.77
C LEU A 75 -9.27 4.92 4.21
N GLU A 76 -10.16 5.91 4.24
CA GLU A 76 -11.52 5.73 4.69
C GLU A 76 -12.52 6.27 3.67
N GLY A 77 -13.55 5.51 3.40
CA GLY A 77 -14.61 5.90 2.48
C GLY A 77 -15.59 4.77 2.25
N GLU A 78 -16.57 5.00 1.41
CA GLU A 78 -17.49 3.94 1.01
C GLU A 78 -16.76 2.94 0.13
N ASN A 79 -16.87 1.64 0.46
CA ASN A 79 -16.21 0.58 -0.27
C ASN A 79 -14.71 0.84 -0.46
N ALA A 80 -14.05 1.30 0.61
CA ALA A 80 -12.65 1.74 0.53
C ALA A 80 -11.71 0.67 -0.02
N VAL A 81 -11.88 -0.59 0.37
CA VAL A 81 -11.05 -1.69 -0.12
C VAL A 81 -11.15 -1.80 -1.65
N ALA A 82 -12.36 -1.91 -2.18
CA ALA A 82 -12.59 -2.04 -3.62
C ALA A 82 -12.15 -0.78 -4.37
N LYS A 83 -12.49 0.39 -3.85
CA LYS A 83 -12.13 1.66 -4.48
C LYS A 83 -10.62 1.85 -4.56
N ASN A 84 -9.90 1.53 -3.48
CA ASN A 84 -8.45 1.62 -3.49
C ASN A 84 -7.83 0.67 -4.52
N ARG A 85 -8.31 -0.57 -4.59
CA ARG A 85 -7.79 -1.54 -5.56
C ARG A 85 -8.04 -1.09 -7.00
N GLU A 86 -9.19 -0.47 -7.26
CA GLU A 86 -9.50 0.12 -8.56
C GLU A 86 -8.53 1.24 -8.90
N LEU A 87 -8.24 2.14 -7.96
CA LEU A 87 -7.27 3.23 -8.15
C LEU A 87 -5.85 2.72 -8.36
N MET A 88 -5.48 1.63 -7.67
CA MET A 88 -4.16 1.03 -7.80
C MET A 88 -3.92 0.42 -9.19
N GLY A 89 -4.94 -0.22 -9.73
CA GLY A 89 -4.82 -0.95 -10.99
C GLY A 89 -4.27 -2.36 -10.83
N ALA A 90 -4.10 -3.05 -11.96
CA ALA A 90 -3.61 -4.43 -11.97
C ALA A 90 -2.19 -4.52 -11.40
N THR A 91 -1.88 -5.65 -10.78
CA THR A 91 -0.56 -5.92 -10.17
C THR A 91 0.58 -5.72 -11.15
N ASP A 92 0.40 -6.16 -12.39
CA ASP A 92 1.35 -5.92 -13.46
C ASP A 92 1.05 -4.55 -14.09
N PRO A 93 1.98 -3.57 -14.00
CA PRO A 93 1.75 -2.25 -14.56
C PRO A 93 1.49 -2.24 -16.07
N LYS A 94 2.00 -3.23 -16.78
CA LYS A 94 1.75 -3.35 -18.23
C LYS A 94 0.30 -3.71 -18.55
N LYS A 95 -0.39 -4.32 -17.59
CA LYS A 95 -1.80 -4.72 -17.70
C LYS A 95 -2.73 -3.74 -17.00
N ALA A 96 -2.19 -2.79 -16.26
CA ALA A 96 -2.98 -1.80 -15.53
C ALA A 96 -3.61 -0.80 -16.49
N ALA A 97 -4.88 -0.47 -16.24
CA ALA A 97 -5.59 0.50 -17.08
C ALA A 97 -4.95 1.88 -16.98
N PRO A 98 -4.96 2.66 -18.08
CA PRO A 98 -4.46 4.04 -18.05
C PRO A 98 -5.11 4.85 -16.93
N GLY A 99 -4.33 5.69 -16.27
CA GLY A 99 -4.81 6.53 -15.17
C GLY A 99 -4.78 5.86 -13.81
N THR A 100 -4.46 4.57 -13.73
CA THR A 100 -4.25 3.92 -12.43
C THR A 100 -2.86 4.24 -11.89
N ILE A 101 -2.69 4.10 -10.57
CA ILE A 101 -1.42 4.39 -9.91
C ILE A 101 -0.30 3.52 -10.49
N ARG A 102 -0.56 2.23 -10.65
CA ARG A 102 0.47 1.31 -11.16
C ARG A 102 0.80 1.57 -12.62
N ALA A 103 -0.19 1.91 -13.46
CA ALA A 103 0.07 2.28 -14.85
C ALA A 103 1.00 3.47 -14.95
N ASP A 104 0.81 4.46 -14.07
CA ASP A 104 1.55 5.72 -14.14
C ASP A 104 2.88 5.70 -13.41
N PHE A 105 2.99 4.97 -12.30
CA PHE A 105 4.14 5.07 -11.40
C PHE A 105 4.91 3.78 -11.14
N ALA A 106 4.36 2.61 -11.46
CA ALA A 106 5.05 1.34 -11.20
C ALA A 106 6.01 0.99 -12.33
N GLU A 107 7.11 0.34 -11.96
CA GLU A 107 8.14 -0.07 -12.92
C GLU A 107 7.95 -1.51 -13.39
N SER A 108 7.53 -2.39 -12.47
CA SER A 108 7.41 -3.83 -12.74
C SER A 108 6.42 -4.45 -11.76
N ILE A 109 6.18 -5.75 -11.89
CA ILE A 109 5.35 -6.50 -10.94
C ILE A 109 5.97 -6.46 -9.55
N ASP A 110 7.29 -6.56 -9.45
CA ASP A 110 7.99 -6.57 -8.17
C ASP A 110 8.10 -5.17 -7.56
N ALA A 111 8.31 -4.14 -8.39
CA ALA A 111 8.37 -2.74 -7.99
C ALA A 111 7.11 -2.02 -8.47
N ASN A 112 5.98 -2.33 -7.84
CA ASN A 112 4.67 -1.91 -8.34
C ASN A 112 4.00 -0.78 -7.55
N ALA A 113 4.79 0.05 -6.92
CA ALA A 113 4.45 1.34 -6.32
C ALA A 113 3.62 1.29 -5.04
N VAL A 114 2.55 0.51 -4.99
CA VAL A 114 1.60 0.55 -3.88
C VAL A 114 1.11 -0.83 -3.46
N HIS A 115 0.71 -0.93 -2.20
CA HIS A 115 -0.01 -2.06 -1.62
C HIS A 115 -1.38 -1.57 -1.14
N GLY A 116 -2.40 -2.38 -1.28
CA GLY A 116 -3.71 -2.16 -0.69
C GLY A 116 -4.25 -3.46 -0.15
N SER A 117 -4.99 -3.40 0.97
CA SER A 117 -5.63 -4.58 1.53
C SER A 117 -6.59 -5.20 0.51
N ASP A 118 -6.69 -6.52 0.51
CA ASP A 118 -7.51 -7.26 -0.45
C ASP A 118 -8.90 -7.61 0.06
N SER A 119 -9.15 -7.38 1.36
CA SER A 119 -10.44 -7.65 1.98
C SER A 119 -10.62 -6.79 3.21
N GLU A 120 -11.86 -6.67 3.68
CA GLU A 120 -12.17 -5.94 4.90
C GLU A 120 -11.50 -6.57 6.13
N GLU A 121 -11.49 -7.90 6.19
CA GLU A 121 -10.85 -8.64 7.27
C GLU A 121 -9.35 -8.40 7.30
N ASN A 122 -8.69 -8.54 6.16
CA ASN A 122 -7.25 -8.29 6.06
C ASN A 122 -6.92 -6.83 6.34
N ALA A 123 -7.79 -5.90 5.93
CA ALA A 123 -7.61 -4.48 6.22
C ALA A 123 -7.55 -4.21 7.72
N LYS A 124 -8.45 -4.82 8.50
CA LYS A 124 -8.43 -4.66 9.96
C LYS A 124 -7.12 -5.13 10.58
N ASN A 125 -6.64 -6.29 10.15
CA ASN A 125 -5.40 -6.86 10.67
C ASN A 125 -4.18 -6.02 10.26
N GLU A 126 -4.15 -5.56 9.01
CA GLU A 126 -3.05 -4.75 8.49
C GLU A 126 -2.99 -3.37 9.14
N ILE A 127 -4.14 -2.74 9.33
CA ILE A 127 -4.23 -1.45 10.03
C ILE A 127 -3.73 -1.59 11.47
N ALA A 128 -4.20 -2.62 12.19
CA ALA A 128 -3.78 -2.86 13.58
C ALA A 128 -2.27 -3.15 13.69
N PHE A 129 -1.66 -3.66 12.63
CA PHE A 129 -0.22 -3.91 12.60
C PHE A 129 0.57 -2.59 12.64
N PHE A 130 0.11 -1.57 11.92
CA PHE A 130 0.86 -0.32 11.76
C PHE A 130 0.39 0.82 12.66
N PHE A 131 -0.85 0.83 13.08
CA PHE A 131 -1.45 1.98 13.77
C PHE A 131 -2.10 1.61 15.08
N ALA A 132 -1.86 2.44 16.10
CA ALA A 132 -2.66 2.42 17.32
C ALA A 132 -3.99 3.13 17.05
N GLY A 133 -5.03 2.79 17.81
CA GLY A 133 -6.35 3.41 17.63
C GLY A 133 -6.32 4.93 17.69
N ARG A 134 -5.50 5.50 18.58
CA ARG A 134 -5.39 6.97 18.73
C ARG A 134 -4.73 7.66 17.53
N GLU A 135 -4.05 6.90 16.67
CA GLU A 135 -3.39 7.44 15.48
C GLU A 135 -4.35 7.57 14.30
N ILE A 136 -5.54 6.99 14.41
CA ILE A 136 -6.53 6.98 13.34
C ILE A 136 -7.54 8.08 13.64
N CYS A 137 -7.46 9.16 12.93
CA CYS A 137 -8.28 10.34 13.12
C CYS A 137 -9.30 10.48 12.00
#